data_2634539210dcf992e95d7cf6b18fb027
#
_entry.id   2634539210dcf992e95d7cf6b18fb027
#
_cell.length_a   1.000
_cell.length_b   1.000
_cell.length_c   1.000
_cell.angle_alpha   90.00
_cell.angle_beta   90.00
_cell.angle_gamma   90.00
#
_symmetry.space_group_name_H-M   'P 1'
#
loop_
_entity.id
_entity.type
_entity.pdbx_description
1 polymer ?
#
loop_
_entity_poly.entity_id
_entity_poly.type
_entity_poly.pdbx_seq_one_letter_code
_entity_poly.pdbx_strand_id
1 'polypeptide(L)' 'MTDWELWACANQLRKQHGNDALEVAAKRLDAMLEADDRDGYWVWCQILTRISKLGPVVPEGTTAH' A
#
# COMPACT_ATOMS: atom_id res chain seq x y z
N MET A 1 -14.44 4.58 -2.31
CA MET A 1 -13.55 4.93 -1.18
C MET A 1 -13.14 6.38 -1.26
N THR A 2 -13.09 7.04 -0.13
CA THR A 2 -12.60 8.40 -0.05
C THR A 2 -11.07 8.42 -0.02
N ASP A 3 -10.51 9.57 -0.31
CA ASP A 3 -9.06 9.79 -0.24
C ASP A 3 -8.51 9.44 1.15
N TRP A 4 -9.22 9.86 2.18
CA TRP A 4 -8.85 9.58 3.55
C TRP A 4 -8.76 8.07 3.83
N GLU A 5 -9.74 7.32 3.34
CA GLU A 5 -9.76 5.86 3.52
C GLU A 5 -8.60 5.19 2.79
N LEU A 6 -8.27 5.67 1.59
CA LEU A 6 -7.14 5.14 0.84
C LEU A 6 -5.82 5.37 1.57
N TRP A 7 -5.63 6.57 2.13
CA TRP A 7 -4.45 6.87 2.94
C TRP A 7 -4.39 6.02 4.20
N ALA A 8 -5.56 5.82 4.85
CA ALA A 8 -5.64 4.97 6.03
C ALA A 8 -5.25 3.54 5.73
N CYS A 9 -5.71 2.98 4.60
CA CYS A 9 -5.32 1.64 4.16
C CYS A 9 -3.83 1.55 3.89
N ALA A 10 -3.27 2.54 3.21
CA ALA A 10 -1.83 2.57 2.90
C ALA A 10 -1.00 2.61 4.18
N ASN A 11 -1.39 3.45 5.13
CA ASN A 11 -0.70 3.53 6.42
C ASN A 11 -0.81 2.24 7.22
N GLN A 12 -1.97 1.61 7.20
CA GLN A 12 -2.18 0.34 7.89
C GLN A 12 -1.28 -0.76 7.33
N LEU A 13 -1.18 -0.84 6.01
CA LEU A 13 -0.31 -1.82 5.37
C LEU A 13 1.16 -1.57 5.71
N ARG A 14 1.58 -0.32 5.71
CA ARG A 14 2.95 0.03 6.11
C ARG A 14 3.22 -0.34 7.56
N LYS A 15 2.25 -0.13 8.43
CA LYS A 15 2.38 -0.45 9.84
C LYS A 15 2.51 -1.96 10.06
N GLN A 16 1.75 -2.75 9.30
CA GLN A 16 1.75 -4.21 9.42
C GLN A 16 2.93 -4.89 8.74
N HIS A 17 3.35 -4.37 7.59
CA HIS A 17 4.31 -5.05 6.72
C HIS A 17 5.61 -4.28 6.52
N GLY A 18 5.71 -3.07 7.02
CA GLY A 18 6.93 -2.27 6.87
C GLY A 18 7.25 -2.05 5.39
N ASN A 19 8.50 -2.31 5.02
CA ASN A 19 8.95 -2.11 3.64
C ASN A 19 8.40 -3.14 2.66
N ASP A 20 7.72 -4.18 3.14
CA ASP A 20 7.07 -5.17 2.29
C ASP A 20 5.66 -4.75 1.87
N ALA A 21 5.19 -3.60 2.34
CA ALA A 21 3.83 -3.14 2.05
C ALA A 21 3.55 -2.99 0.57
N LEU A 22 4.52 -2.48 -0.20
CA LEU A 22 4.38 -2.37 -1.66
C LEU A 22 4.19 -3.73 -2.32
N GLU A 23 4.97 -4.70 -1.90
CA GLU A 23 4.87 -6.06 -2.42
C GLU A 23 3.53 -6.69 -2.08
N VAL A 24 3.05 -6.49 -0.86
CA VAL A 24 1.74 -6.98 -0.43
C VAL A 24 0.63 -6.36 -1.28
N ALA A 25 0.69 -5.05 -1.51
CA ALA A 25 -0.28 -4.35 -2.35
C ALA A 25 -0.23 -4.85 -3.79
N ALA A 26 0.96 -5.09 -4.32
CA ALA A 26 1.12 -5.62 -5.68
C ALA A 26 0.51 -7.00 -5.82
N LYS A 27 0.67 -7.85 -4.83
CA LYS A 27 0.05 -9.19 -4.82
C LYS A 27 -1.46 -9.12 -4.79
N ARG A 28 -2.02 -8.19 -4.03
CA ARG A 28 -3.46 -7.97 -3.99
C ARG A 28 -3.98 -7.48 -5.34
N LEU A 29 -3.22 -6.60 -5.96
CA LEU A 29 -3.55 -6.07 -7.28
C LEU A 29 -3.61 -7.20 -8.31
N ASP A 30 -2.62 -8.08 -8.31
CA ASP A 30 -2.59 -9.25 -9.19
C ASP A 30 -3.78 -10.18 -8.93
N ALA A 31 -4.14 -10.38 -7.67
CA ALA A 31 -5.29 -11.20 -7.29
C ALA A 31 -6.60 -10.62 -7.85
N MET A 32 -6.76 -9.31 -7.80
CA MET A 32 -7.94 -8.64 -8.36
C MET A 32 -7.98 -8.79 -9.88
N LEU A 33 -6.82 -8.69 -10.52
CA LEU A 33 -6.71 -8.85 -11.96
C LEU A 33 -7.11 -10.26 -12.38
N GLU A 34 -6.64 -11.28 -11.67
CA GLU A 34 -6.99 -12.68 -11.95
C GLU A 34 -8.49 -12.95 -11.73
N ALA A 35 -9.07 -12.29 -10.73
CA ALA A 35 -10.49 -12.42 -10.42
C ALA A 35 -11.38 -11.59 -11.35
N ASP A 36 -10.79 -10.82 -12.25
CA ASP A 36 -11.50 -9.88 -13.12
C ASP A 36 -12.32 -8.86 -12.31
N ASP A 37 -11.79 -8.48 -11.16
CA ASP A 37 -12.41 -7.49 -10.29
C ASP A 37 -11.82 -6.12 -10.59
N ARG A 38 -12.45 -5.38 -11.49
CA ARG A 38 -11.95 -4.09 -11.94
C ARG A 38 -11.99 -3.02 -10.85
N ASP A 39 -13.05 -3.03 -10.05
CA ASP A 39 -13.19 -2.07 -8.96
C ASP A 39 -12.12 -2.30 -7.90
N GLY A 40 -11.91 -3.56 -7.53
CA GLY A 40 -10.87 -3.93 -6.58
C GLY A 40 -9.48 -3.61 -7.11
N TYR A 41 -9.24 -3.90 -8.38
CA TYR A 41 -7.97 -3.58 -9.03
C TYR A 41 -7.69 -2.08 -8.94
N TRP A 42 -8.68 -1.24 -9.27
CA TRP A 42 -8.52 0.21 -9.24
C TRP A 42 -8.24 0.73 -7.82
N VAL A 43 -8.95 0.18 -6.83
CA VAL A 43 -8.73 0.54 -5.43
C VAL A 43 -7.31 0.20 -5.00
N TRP A 44 -6.84 -0.99 -5.33
CA TRP A 44 -5.48 -1.41 -4.95
C TRP A 44 -4.40 -0.65 -5.69
N CYS A 45 -4.65 -0.22 -6.93
CA CYS A 45 -3.74 0.68 -7.64
C CYS A 45 -3.54 1.99 -6.88
N GLN A 46 -4.64 2.54 -6.37
CA GLN A 46 -4.58 3.79 -5.61
C GLN A 46 -3.87 3.61 -4.26
N ILE A 47 -4.13 2.49 -3.60
CA ILE A 47 -3.45 2.17 -2.33
C ILE A 47 -1.95 2.01 -2.56
N LEU A 48 -1.57 1.28 -3.59
CA LEU A 48 -0.17 1.06 -3.94
C LEU A 48 0.54 2.38 -4.23
N THR A 49 -0.10 3.26 -4.97
CA THR A 49 0.44 4.58 -5.27
C THR A 49 0.71 5.37 -4.00
N ARG A 50 -0.19 5.32 -3.05
CA ARG A 50 -0.03 6.04 -1.78
C ARG A 50 1.08 5.44 -0.92
N ILE A 51 1.20 4.12 -0.89
CA ILE A 51 2.31 3.46 -0.20
C ILE A 51 3.64 3.94 -0.79
N SER A 52 3.72 4.01 -2.11
CA SER A 52 4.91 4.49 -2.81
C SER A 52 5.26 5.93 -2.42
N LYS A 53 4.24 6.78 -2.28
CA LYS A 53 4.44 8.18 -1.89
C LYS A 53 4.90 8.34 -0.46
N LEU A 54 4.54 7.40 0.42
CA LEU A 54 4.98 7.45 1.81
C LEU A 54 6.47 7.15 1.96
N GLY A 55 7.06 6.50 0.96
CA GLY A 55 8.47 6.18 0.97
C GLY A 55 8.84 5.02 1.88
N PRO A 56 10.13 4.73 2.02
CA PRO A 56 10.59 3.59 2.82
C PRO A 56 10.35 3.82 4.31
N VAL A 57 10.14 2.71 5.01
CA VAL A 57 10.04 2.73 6.47
C VAL A 57 11.45 2.81 7.05
N VAL A 58 11.67 3.79 7.91
CA VAL A 58 12.93 3.95 8.60
C VAL A 58 12.82 3.25 9.97
N PRO A 59 13.69 2.28 10.27
CA PRO A 59 13.65 1.61 11.56
C PRO A 59 13.82 2.59 12.71
N GLU A 60 13.10 2.33 13.81
CA GLU A 60 13.20 3.13 15.01
C GLU A 60 14.62 3.05 15.55
N GLY A 61 15.14 4.18 15.98
CA GLY A 61 16.52 4.27 16.47
C GLY A 61 17.55 4.57 15.41
N THR A 62 17.16 4.55 14.14
CA THR A 62 18.04 4.96 13.05
C THR A 62 18.00 6.47 12.96
N THR A 63 19.13 7.08 13.17
CA THR A 63 19.20 8.53 13.07
C THR A 63 19.68 8.94 11.68
N ALA A 64 18.91 9.77 11.05
CA ALA A 64 19.23 10.28 9.72
C ALA A 64 19.96 11.61 9.86
N HIS A 65 21.21 11.58 10.15
CA HIS A 65 22.03 12.79 10.15
C HIS A 65 23.47 12.54 9.96
#